data_35a2c62c307367603882fd2971f631f0
#
_entry.id   35a2c62c307367603882fd2971f631f0
#
_cell.length_a   1.000
_cell.length_b   1.000
_cell.length_c   1.000
_cell.angle_alpha   90.00
_cell.angle_beta   90.00
_cell.angle_gamma   90.00
#
_symmetry.space_group_name_H-M   'P 1'
#
loop_
_entity.id
_entity.type
_entity.pdbx_description
1 polymer ?
#
loop_
_entity_poly.entity_id
_entity_poly.type
_entity_poly.pdbx_seq_one_letter_code
_entity_poly.pdbx_strand_id
1 'polypeptide(L)'
;MKQIILTGDRPTGRLHVGHYVGSLKERVRLQNSGKYDEVYIMIADAQALTDNAEHPEKVRDNIIQVALDYLACGIDPEKSTIFIQSMVPELTELSFYYMNLVTVSRLQRNPTVKSEIQMRNFEASIPVGFFCYPISQAADITAFKATTVPAGEDQMPMIEQCREIVHKFNSVYGETL
;
A
#
# COMPACT_ATOMS: atom_id res chain seq x y z
N MET A 1 18.90 -13.10 -4.23
CA MET A 1 18.00 -11.93 -4.25
C MET A 1 17.61 -11.64 -2.82
N LYS A 2 17.66 -10.39 -2.36
CA LYS A 2 17.21 -10.01 -1.02
C LYS A 2 15.73 -10.36 -0.83
N GLN A 3 15.38 -10.82 0.37
CA GLN A 3 14.00 -11.05 0.77
C GLN A 3 13.49 -9.80 1.49
N ILE A 4 12.54 -9.10 0.89
CA ILE A 4 12.05 -7.79 1.35
C ILE A 4 10.55 -7.87 1.59
N ILE A 5 10.13 -7.47 2.79
CA ILE A 5 8.71 -7.27 3.11
C ILE A 5 8.36 -5.79 2.94
N LEU A 6 7.23 -5.53 2.29
CA LEU A 6 6.53 -4.26 2.38
C LEU A 6 5.09 -4.51 2.84
N THR A 7 4.67 -3.76 3.85
CA THR A 7 3.29 -3.76 4.35
C THR A 7 2.98 -2.39 4.94
N GLY A 8 1.72 -2.10 5.23
CA GLY A 8 1.34 -0.83 5.83
C GLY A 8 -0.15 -0.71 6.09
N ASP A 9 -0.52 0.39 6.73
CA ASP A 9 -1.92 0.76 6.98
C ASP A 9 -2.15 2.23 6.65
N ARG A 10 -3.38 2.55 6.27
CA ARG A 10 -3.81 3.93 6.08
C ARG A 10 -4.15 4.56 7.44
N PRO A 11 -3.62 5.74 7.78
CA PRO A 11 -3.88 6.40 9.07
C PRO A 11 -5.26 7.10 9.06
N THR A 12 -6.33 6.33 8.90
CA THR A 12 -7.71 6.83 8.89
C THR A 12 -8.39 6.74 10.26
N GLY A 13 -7.67 6.28 11.27
CA GLY A 13 -8.08 6.10 12.66
C GLY A 13 -7.05 5.29 13.42
N ARG A 14 -7.23 5.14 14.73
CA ARG A 14 -6.42 4.23 15.54
C ARG A 14 -6.62 2.79 15.10
N LEU A 15 -5.56 2.00 15.21
CA LEU A 15 -5.65 0.57 14.98
C LEU A 15 -6.45 -0.08 16.13
N HIS A 16 -7.19 -1.11 15.81
CA HIS A 16 -8.01 -1.84 16.79
C HIS A 16 -7.67 -3.33 16.77
N VAL A 17 -8.29 -4.10 17.67
CA VAL A 17 -8.01 -5.54 17.83
C VAL A 17 -8.12 -6.33 16.52
N GLY A 18 -9.00 -5.90 15.61
CA GLY A 18 -9.12 -6.52 14.28
C GLY A 18 -7.85 -6.36 13.44
N HIS A 19 -7.21 -5.18 13.46
CA HIS A 19 -5.91 -4.98 12.81
C HIS A 19 -4.82 -5.82 13.46
N TYR A 20 -4.84 -5.92 14.79
CA TYR A 20 -3.87 -6.75 15.51
C TYR A 20 -3.96 -8.21 15.09
N VAL A 21 -5.15 -8.80 15.16
CA VAL A 21 -5.34 -10.22 14.83
C VAL A 21 -5.17 -10.48 13.33
N GLY A 22 -5.69 -9.59 12.49
CA GLY A 22 -5.71 -9.75 11.05
C GLY A 22 -4.36 -9.49 10.36
N SER A 23 -3.50 -8.64 10.93
CA SER A 23 -2.26 -8.29 10.25
C SER A 23 -1.05 -8.04 11.16
N LEU A 24 -1.16 -7.25 12.24
CA LEU A 24 0.01 -6.83 13.02
C LEU A 24 0.72 -8.00 13.69
N LYS A 25 -0.01 -8.94 14.26
CA LYS A 25 0.55 -10.16 14.85
C LYS A 25 1.42 -10.93 13.85
N GLU A 26 0.95 -11.03 12.62
CA GLU A 26 1.72 -11.71 11.55
C GLU A 26 2.94 -10.89 11.14
N ARG A 27 2.84 -9.58 11.04
CA ARG A 27 3.98 -8.69 10.75
C ARG A 27 5.09 -8.85 11.79
N VAL A 28 4.74 -8.84 13.09
CA VAL A 28 5.69 -9.08 14.18
C VAL A 28 6.33 -10.47 14.07
N ARG A 29 5.55 -11.49 13.71
CA ARG A 29 6.07 -12.85 13.49
C ARG A 29 7.07 -12.88 12.33
N LEU A 30 6.73 -12.23 11.22
CA LEU A 30 7.60 -12.16 10.04
C LEU A 30 8.88 -11.38 10.33
N GLN A 31 8.78 -10.22 10.99
CA GLN A 31 9.92 -9.43 11.45
C GLN A 31 10.93 -10.26 12.27
N ASN A 32 10.42 -11.11 13.16
CA ASN A 32 11.25 -11.92 14.06
C ASN A 32 11.65 -13.28 13.48
N SER A 33 11.23 -13.59 12.25
CA SER A 33 11.48 -14.92 11.64
C SER A 33 12.92 -15.15 11.19
N GLY A 34 13.70 -14.08 11.01
CA GLY A 34 15.05 -14.14 10.45
C GLY A 34 15.10 -14.53 8.96
N LYS A 35 13.97 -14.55 8.26
CA LYS A 35 13.86 -14.96 6.85
C LYS A 35 13.99 -13.79 5.87
N TYR A 36 13.88 -12.57 6.34
CA TYR A 36 13.84 -11.37 5.53
C TYR A 36 15.04 -10.49 5.84
N ASP A 37 15.63 -9.96 4.80
CA ASP A 37 16.78 -9.06 4.90
C ASP A 37 16.32 -7.63 5.28
N GLU A 38 15.13 -7.25 4.83
CA GLU A 38 14.56 -5.92 5.07
C GLU A 38 13.05 -6.03 5.31
N VAL A 39 12.55 -5.25 6.27
CA VAL A 39 11.12 -5.16 6.61
C VAL A 39 10.72 -3.70 6.61
N TYR A 40 9.88 -3.32 5.67
CA TYR A 40 9.34 -1.96 5.52
C TYR A 40 7.87 -1.94 5.94
N ILE A 41 7.54 -1.00 6.83
CA ILE A 41 6.16 -0.80 7.34
C ILE A 41 5.75 0.64 7.07
N MET A 42 4.86 0.80 6.11
CA MET A 42 4.42 2.09 5.61
C MET A 42 3.21 2.60 6.38
N ILE A 43 3.23 3.88 6.72
CA ILE A 43 2.03 4.63 7.08
C ILE A 43 1.57 5.34 5.82
N ALA A 44 0.51 4.82 5.21
CA ALA A 44 0.06 5.19 3.86
C ALA A 44 -0.86 6.44 3.92
N ASP A 45 -0.30 7.59 4.27
CA ASP A 45 -1.02 8.84 4.46
C ASP A 45 -1.51 9.44 3.13
N ALA A 46 -0.70 9.41 2.08
CA ALA A 46 -1.12 9.86 0.76
C ALA A 46 -2.26 8.99 0.20
N GLN A 47 -2.16 7.66 0.38
CA GLN A 47 -3.23 6.73 0.03
C GLN A 47 -4.51 6.99 0.84
N ALA A 48 -4.39 7.36 2.12
CA ALA A 48 -5.55 7.68 2.96
C ALA A 48 -6.35 8.89 2.47
N LEU A 49 -5.71 9.83 1.79
CA LEU A 49 -6.38 11.00 1.22
C LEU A 49 -7.29 10.67 0.03
N THR A 50 -7.14 9.52 -0.60
CA THR A 50 -7.96 9.14 -1.78
C THR A 50 -9.46 9.06 -1.46
N ASP A 51 -9.80 8.83 -0.18
CA ASP A 51 -11.17 8.76 0.33
C ASP A 51 -11.41 9.61 1.60
N ASN A 52 -10.44 10.43 1.98
CA ASN A 52 -10.51 11.38 3.10
C ASN A 52 -10.01 12.78 2.71
N ALA A 53 -10.11 13.16 1.43
CA ALA A 53 -9.58 14.43 0.92
C ALA A 53 -10.22 15.65 1.59
N GLU A 54 -11.49 15.55 1.99
CA GLU A 54 -12.23 16.64 2.68
C GLU A 54 -11.87 16.75 4.17
N HIS A 55 -11.16 15.77 4.72
CA HIS A 55 -10.79 15.70 6.13
C HIS A 55 -9.29 15.35 6.31
N PRO A 56 -8.37 16.16 5.76
CA PRO A 56 -6.93 15.86 5.82
C PRO A 56 -6.37 15.90 7.25
N GLU A 57 -6.99 16.68 8.15
CA GLU A 57 -6.65 16.72 9.56
C GLU A 57 -6.77 15.35 10.22
N LYS A 58 -7.81 14.58 9.87
CA LYS A 58 -8.00 13.21 10.36
C LYS A 58 -6.83 12.31 10.01
N VAL A 59 -6.32 12.41 8.77
CA VAL A 59 -5.16 11.62 8.33
C VAL A 59 -3.92 12.06 9.09
N ARG A 60 -3.65 13.36 9.19
CA ARG A 60 -2.50 13.93 9.89
C ARG A 60 -2.44 13.50 11.35
N ASP A 61 -3.56 13.62 12.07
CA ASP A 61 -3.64 13.31 13.50
C ASP A 61 -3.42 11.83 13.79
N ASN A 62 -3.76 10.96 12.83
CA ASN A 62 -3.62 9.53 13.02
C ASN A 62 -2.26 8.96 12.57
N ILE A 63 -1.38 9.70 11.90
CA ILE A 63 -0.04 9.23 11.54
C ILE A 63 0.72 8.79 12.80
N ILE A 64 0.80 9.68 13.81
CA ILE A 64 1.51 9.38 15.06
C ILE A 64 0.79 8.27 15.84
N GLN A 65 -0.54 8.25 15.84
CA GLN A 65 -1.31 7.22 16.56
C GLN A 65 -1.03 5.82 15.96
N VAL A 66 -1.01 5.69 14.65
CA VAL A 66 -0.69 4.41 13.97
C VAL A 66 0.76 4.00 14.25
N ALA A 67 1.71 4.93 14.23
CA ALA A 67 3.10 4.65 14.61
C ALA A 67 3.21 4.12 16.04
N LEU A 68 2.52 4.75 16.99
CA LEU A 68 2.47 4.29 18.39
C LEU A 68 1.83 2.92 18.53
N ASP A 69 0.75 2.67 17.79
CA ASP A 69 0.07 1.36 17.78
C ASP A 69 1.01 0.26 17.22
N TYR A 70 1.80 0.55 16.18
CA TYR A 70 2.81 -0.38 15.68
C TYR A 70 3.84 -0.77 16.74
N LEU A 71 4.41 0.22 17.42
CA LEU A 71 5.39 -0.01 18.48
C LEU A 71 4.77 -0.79 19.64
N ALA A 72 3.56 -0.41 20.06
CA ALA A 72 2.83 -1.07 21.15
C ALA A 72 2.51 -2.54 20.84
N CYS A 73 2.31 -2.88 19.55
CA CYS A 73 2.05 -4.24 19.10
C CYS A 73 3.32 -5.08 18.92
N GLY A 74 4.51 -4.49 19.07
CA GLY A 74 5.79 -5.22 19.01
C GLY A 74 6.55 -5.08 17.69
N ILE A 75 6.18 -4.12 16.86
CA ILE A 75 7.05 -3.73 15.74
C ILE A 75 8.28 -3.05 16.32
N ASP A 76 9.45 -3.57 15.99
CA ASP A 76 10.74 -3.17 16.51
C ASP A 76 11.46 -2.29 15.48
N PRO A 77 11.71 -1.00 15.78
CA PRO A 77 12.36 -0.08 14.84
C PRO A 77 13.85 -0.39 14.59
N GLU A 78 14.46 -1.29 15.37
CA GLU A 78 15.80 -1.79 15.08
C GLU A 78 15.81 -2.90 14.03
N LYS A 79 14.64 -3.53 13.78
CA LYS A 79 14.46 -4.63 12.82
C LYS A 79 13.64 -4.24 11.61
N SER A 80 12.78 -3.24 11.76
CA SER A 80 11.84 -2.80 10.71
C SER A 80 11.96 -1.30 10.49
N THR A 81 11.95 -0.87 9.26
CA THR A 81 11.87 0.54 8.90
C THR A 81 10.42 0.96 8.85
N ILE A 82 10.00 1.81 9.79
CA ILE A 82 8.69 2.47 9.74
C ILE A 82 8.85 3.79 9.01
N PHE A 83 8.04 4.05 7.99
CA PHE A 83 8.10 5.29 7.23
C PHE A 83 6.71 5.81 6.84
N ILE A 84 6.64 7.10 6.53
CA ILE A 84 5.43 7.78 6.07
C ILE A 84 5.51 7.87 4.53
N GLN A 85 4.47 7.45 3.84
CA GLN A 85 4.42 7.37 2.38
C GLN A 85 4.73 8.72 1.72
N SER A 86 4.13 9.81 2.19
CA SER A 86 4.36 11.16 1.64
C SER A 86 5.77 11.71 1.83
N MET A 87 6.57 11.10 2.71
CA MET A 87 7.98 11.47 2.91
C MET A 87 8.91 10.81 1.88
N VAL A 88 8.38 9.98 0.98
CA VAL A 88 9.10 9.35 -0.13
C VAL A 88 8.44 9.80 -1.44
N PRO A 89 8.73 11.02 -1.94
CA PRO A 89 8.06 11.60 -3.09
C PRO A 89 8.23 10.79 -4.38
N GLU A 90 9.28 9.98 -4.47
CA GLU A 90 9.56 9.09 -5.59
C GLU A 90 8.44 8.07 -5.83
N LEU A 91 7.67 7.71 -4.79
CA LEU A 91 6.50 6.83 -4.93
C LEU A 91 5.41 7.48 -5.81
N THR A 92 5.20 8.78 -5.63
CA THR A 92 4.26 9.55 -6.44
C THR A 92 4.78 9.72 -7.87
N GLU A 93 6.06 9.97 -8.03
CA GLU A 93 6.69 10.06 -9.35
C GLU A 93 6.56 8.75 -10.12
N LEU A 94 6.91 7.63 -9.47
CA LEU A 94 6.80 6.29 -10.06
C LEU A 94 5.34 5.96 -10.42
N SER A 95 4.39 6.34 -9.58
CA SER A 95 2.96 6.18 -9.85
C SER A 95 2.55 6.89 -11.14
N PHE A 96 3.07 8.09 -11.38
CA PHE A 96 2.78 8.83 -12.59
C PHE A 96 3.34 8.13 -13.84
N TYR A 97 4.54 7.57 -13.78
CA TYR A 97 5.06 6.75 -14.87
C TYR A 97 4.18 5.53 -15.14
N TYR A 98 3.73 4.83 -14.11
CA TYR A 98 2.86 3.66 -14.24
C TYR A 98 1.48 4.00 -14.82
N MET A 99 0.93 5.20 -14.55
CA MET A 99 -0.31 5.64 -15.15
C MET A 99 -0.29 5.63 -16.68
N ASN A 100 0.89 5.74 -17.30
CA ASN A 100 1.05 5.66 -18.75
C ASN A 100 1.03 4.22 -19.29
N LEU A 101 1.11 3.22 -18.41
CA LEU A 101 1.14 1.80 -18.77
C LEU A 101 -0.19 1.07 -18.50
N VAL A 102 -1.11 1.72 -17.75
CA VAL A 102 -2.40 1.14 -17.35
C VAL A 102 -3.54 1.89 -18.01
N THR A 103 -4.51 1.16 -18.53
CA THR A 103 -5.71 1.78 -19.13
C THR A 103 -6.84 1.93 -18.12
N VAL A 104 -7.68 2.95 -18.32
CA VAL A 104 -8.93 3.14 -17.56
C VAL A 104 -9.77 1.87 -17.54
N SER A 105 -9.93 1.22 -18.70
CA SER A 105 -10.68 -0.04 -18.81
C SER A 105 -10.12 -1.17 -17.96
N ARG A 106 -8.78 -1.20 -17.73
CA ARG A 106 -8.16 -2.21 -16.86
C ARG A 106 -8.49 -1.94 -15.39
N LEU A 107 -8.43 -0.69 -14.95
CA LEU A 107 -8.81 -0.30 -13.60
C LEU A 107 -10.30 -0.59 -13.33
N GLN A 108 -11.18 -0.25 -14.26
CA GLN A 108 -12.61 -0.54 -14.16
C GLN A 108 -12.95 -2.02 -14.02
N ARG A 109 -12.12 -2.92 -14.53
CA ARG A 109 -12.31 -4.36 -14.43
C ARG A 109 -11.73 -4.98 -13.16
N ASN A 110 -10.97 -4.24 -12.35
CA ASN A 110 -10.42 -4.76 -11.10
C ASN A 110 -11.56 -5.04 -10.11
N PRO A 111 -11.72 -6.29 -9.62
CA PRO A 111 -12.83 -6.65 -8.73
C PRO A 111 -12.82 -5.87 -7.42
N THR A 112 -11.65 -5.66 -6.83
CA THR A 112 -11.50 -4.89 -5.57
C THR A 112 -11.96 -3.45 -5.76
N VAL A 113 -11.52 -2.78 -6.83
CA VAL A 113 -11.94 -1.40 -7.16
C VAL A 113 -13.45 -1.33 -7.34
N LYS A 114 -14.05 -2.30 -8.07
CA LYS A 114 -15.51 -2.35 -8.26
C LYS A 114 -16.27 -2.46 -6.94
N SER A 115 -15.89 -3.38 -6.08
CA SER A 115 -16.56 -3.59 -4.80
C SER A 115 -16.43 -2.38 -3.88
N GLU A 116 -15.27 -1.73 -3.86
CA GLU A 116 -15.04 -0.54 -3.05
C GLU A 116 -15.83 0.68 -3.56
N ILE A 117 -15.95 0.88 -4.89
CA ILE A 117 -16.78 1.92 -5.47
C ILE A 117 -18.25 1.77 -5.02
N GLN A 118 -18.77 0.55 -5.04
CA GLN A 118 -20.13 0.25 -4.59
C GLN A 118 -20.30 0.49 -3.08
N MET A 119 -19.39 -0.03 -2.25
CA MET A 119 -19.46 0.15 -0.80
C MET A 119 -19.38 1.61 -0.35
N ARG A 120 -18.71 2.46 -1.13
CA ARG A 120 -18.54 3.89 -0.81
C ARG A 120 -19.57 4.81 -1.48
N ASN A 121 -20.49 4.25 -2.28
CA ASN A 121 -21.48 5.00 -3.06
C ASN A 121 -20.83 6.03 -4.02
N PHE A 122 -19.67 5.71 -4.59
CA PHE A 122 -18.97 6.57 -5.55
C PHE A 122 -19.47 6.42 -7.00
N GLU A 123 -20.50 5.62 -7.26
CA GLU A 123 -20.95 5.26 -8.62
C GLU A 123 -21.22 6.46 -9.53
N ALA A 124 -21.73 7.56 -8.96
CA ALA A 124 -22.06 8.78 -9.72
C ALA A 124 -20.84 9.73 -9.87
N SER A 125 -19.84 9.64 -9.00
CA SER A 125 -18.69 10.56 -8.99
C SER A 125 -17.49 9.93 -8.30
N ILE A 126 -16.68 9.22 -9.07
CA ILE A 126 -15.50 8.54 -8.57
C ILE A 126 -14.33 9.53 -8.51
N PRO A 127 -13.73 9.80 -7.32
CA PRO A 127 -12.53 10.62 -7.25
C PRO A 127 -11.37 9.97 -8.04
N VAL A 128 -10.66 10.76 -8.83
CA VAL A 128 -9.55 10.24 -9.67
C VAL A 128 -8.47 9.58 -8.82
N GLY A 129 -8.10 10.18 -7.69
CA GLY A 129 -7.13 9.59 -6.78
C GLY A 129 -7.56 8.22 -6.27
N PHE A 130 -8.84 8.08 -5.89
CA PHE A 130 -9.41 6.80 -5.51
C PHE A 130 -9.40 5.80 -6.67
N PHE A 131 -9.73 6.22 -7.88
CA PHE A 131 -9.73 5.34 -9.05
C PHE A 131 -8.32 4.85 -9.42
N CYS A 132 -7.29 5.68 -9.18
CA CYS A 132 -5.90 5.40 -9.53
C CYS A 132 -5.10 4.72 -8.41
N TYR A 133 -5.64 4.53 -7.19
CA TYR A 133 -4.87 3.96 -6.08
C TYR A 133 -4.22 2.59 -6.37
N PRO A 134 -4.77 1.71 -7.24
CA PRO A 134 -4.10 0.45 -7.55
C PRO A 134 -2.75 0.64 -8.23
N ILE A 135 -2.59 1.75 -8.95
CA ILE A 135 -1.33 2.11 -9.60
C ILE A 135 -0.32 2.60 -8.56
N SER A 136 -0.75 3.46 -7.63
CA SER A 136 0.13 3.94 -6.55
C SER A 136 0.55 2.80 -5.63
N GLN A 137 -0.33 1.85 -5.34
CA GLN A 137 0.02 0.67 -4.56
C GLN A 137 1.08 -0.20 -5.26
N ALA A 138 1.02 -0.32 -6.59
CA ALA A 138 2.06 -1.00 -7.36
C ALA A 138 3.41 -0.25 -7.28
N ALA A 139 3.38 1.08 -7.29
CA ALA A 139 4.60 1.89 -7.12
C ALA A 139 5.18 1.70 -5.71
N ASP A 140 4.36 1.71 -4.66
CA ASP A 140 4.80 1.43 -3.29
C ASP A 140 5.55 0.08 -3.21
N ILE A 141 4.98 -0.97 -3.80
CA ILE A 141 5.56 -2.33 -3.76
C ILE A 141 6.88 -2.40 -4.54
N THR A 142 6.91 -1.84 -5.74
CA THR A 142 8.04 -2.04 -6.66
C THR A 142 9.22 -1.11 -6.37
N ALA A 143 8.98 0.08 -5.83
CA ALA A 143 10.06 1.00 -5.44
C ALA A 143 11.02 0.39 -4.43
N PHE A 144 10.51 -0.42 -3.50
CA PHE A 144 11.31 -1.14 -2.51
C PHE A 144 11.74 -2.54 -2.99
N LYS A 145 11.39 -2.93 -4.22
CA LYS A 145 11.64 -4.29 -4.74
C LYS A 145 11.11 -5.38 -3.79
N ALA A 146 9.94 -5.16 -3.21
CA ALA A 146 9.36 -6.05 -2.24
C ALA A 146 9.10 -7.44 -2.85
N THR A 147 9.64 -8.47 -2.21
CA THR A 147 9.43 -9.88 -2.61
C THR A 147 8.23 -10.50 -1.91
N THR A 148 7.79 -9.88 -0.82
CA THR A 148 6.67 -10.35 0.00
C THR A 148 5.80 -9.18 0.45
N VAL A 149 4.52 -9.28 0.15
CA VAL A 149 3.49 -8.34 0.59
C VAL A 149 2.45 -9.14 1.37
N PRO A 150 2.48 -9.12 2.72
CA PRO A 150 1.44 -9.75 3.52
C PRO A 150 0.11 -9.04 3.31
N ALA A 151 -0.84 -9.71 2.71
CA ALA A 151 -2.13 -9.13 2.35
C ALA A 151 -3.26 -10.14 2.55
N GLY A 152 -4.48 -9.66 2.79
CA GLY A 152 -5.68 -10.47 2.77
C GLY A 152 -6.02 -10.99 1.37
N GLU A 153 -6.86 -12.00 1.29
CA GLU A 153 -7.28 -12.61 0.02
C GLU A 153 -8.00 -11.59 -0.89
N ASP A 154 -8.70 -10.63 -0.32
CA ASP A 154 -9.36 -9.52 -1.01
C ASP A 154 -8.39 -8.61 -1.77
N GLN A 155 -7.10 -8.61 -1.41
CA GLN A 155 -6.05 -7.82 -2.05
C GLN A 155 -5.35 -8.55 -3.21
N MET A 156 -5.67 -9.81 -3.46
CA MET A 156 -5.05 -10.57 -4.55
C MET A 156 -5.21 -9.91 -5.92
N PRO A 157 -6.37 -9.33 -6.30
CA PRO A 157 -6.49 -8.64 -7.58
C PRO A 157 -5.57 -7.41 -7.71
N MET A 158 -5.18 -6.80 -6.60
CA MET A 158 -4.24 -5.68 -6.56
C MET A 158 -2.81 -6.16 -6.80
N ILE A 159 -2.43 -7.28 -6.17
CA ILE A 159 -1.12 -7.91 -6.39
C ILE A 159 -0.96 -8.39 -7.83
N GLU A 160 -2.02 -8.97 -8.41
CA GLU A 160 -2.03 -9.37 -9.82
C GLU A 160 -1.84 -8.15 -10.74
N GLN A 161 -2.54 -7.07 -10.47
CA GLN A 161 -2.38 -5.84 -11.25
C GLN A 161 -0.97 -5.26 -11.10
N CYS A 162 -0.36 -5.32 -9.93
CA CYS A 162 1.04 -4.96 -9.73
C CYS A 162 1.97 -5.79 -10.62
N ARG A 163 1.79 -7.11 -10.69
CA ARG A 163 2.57 -8.00 -11.56
C ARG A 163 2.39 -7.67 -13.04
N GLU A 164 1.18 -7.31 -13.47
CA GLU A 164 0.92 -6.86 -14.84
C GLU A 164 1.69 -5.58 -15.17
N ILE A 165 1.73 -4.63 -14.23
CA ILE A 165 2.49 -3.37 -14.37
C ILE A 165 3.98 -3.67 -14.49
N VAL A 166 4.55 -4.50 -13.61
CA VAL A 166 5.95 -4.93 -13.66
C VAL A 166 6.28 -5.57 -15.00
N HIS A 167 5.45 -6.52 -15.44
CA HIS A 167 5.66 -7.18 -16.74
C HIS A 167 5.64 -6.17 -17.88
N LYS A 168 4.67 -5.25 -17.89
CA LYS A 168 4.57 -4.22 -18.92
C LYS A 168 5.75 -3.26 -18.89
N PHE A 169 6.15 -2.83 -17.70
CA PHE A 169 7.29 -1.94 -17.51
C PHE A 169 8.58 -2.58 -18.05
N ASN A 170 8.87 -3.81 -17.61
CA ASN A 170 10.07 -4.53 -18.06
C ASN A 170 10.06 -4.80 -19.57
N SER A 171 8.89 -5.04 -20.18
CA SER A 171 8.78 -5.23 -21.62
C SER A 171 9.09 -3.96 -22.44
N VAL A 172 8.87 -2.78 -21.87
CA VAL A 172 9.07 -1.49 -22.53
C VAL A 172 10.47 -0.92 -22.27
N TYR A 173 10.93 -1.01 -21.03
CA TYR A 173 12.13 -0.32 -20.54
C TYR A 173 13.32 -1.25 -20.24
N GLY A 174 13.16 -2.56 -20.42
CA GLY A 174 14.14 -3.57 -20.03
C GLY A 174 13.94 -4.06 -18.59
N GLU A 175 14.59 -5.17 -18.26
CA GLU A 175 14.48 -5.82 -16.94
C GLU A 175 15.04 -4.91 -15.84
N THR A 176 14.13 -4.29 -15.08
CA THR A 176 14.46 -3.29 -14.06
C THR A 176 13.77 -3.61 -12.71
N LEU A 177 12.54 -4.09 -12.76
CA LEU A 177 11.67 -4.35 -11.62
C LEU A 177 11.57 -5.85 -11.33
#